data_9932158d0e18f80be1736e3b37a8c3ef
#
_entry.id   9932158d0e18f80be1736e3b37a8c3ef
#
_cell.length_a   1.000
_cell.length_b   1.000
_cell.length_c   1.000
_cell.angle_alpha   90.00
_cell.angle_beta   90.00
_cell.angle_gamma   90.00
#
_symmetry.space_group_name_H-M   'P 1'
#
loop_
_entity.id
_entity.type
_entity.pdbx_description
1 polymer ?
#
loop_
_entity_poly.entity_id
_entity_poly.type
_entity_poly.pdbx_seq_one_letter_code
_entity_poly.pdbx_strand_id
1 'polypeptide(L)'
;MGSLILPILIIFQTFSINNIEHKAEMWKSLFSLPIPKWSIYSAKYVYVVFLNALCLALFASFIIVSGYLLNVLNPELKFNQFDISGILFKLHLKLFLASLGILSIQFLFSLLWADFLKPMGIGFVLTVFGIITANLGWKYAFTIPYTHPMLALQSMMKQVLNNKNEQMEFDLMSQEIYVSFIVAAITFIIGYFVINKRSIR
;
A
#
# COMPACT_ATOMS: atom_id res chain seq x y z
N MET A 1 -2.52 -10.45 9.93
CA MET A 1 -3.59 -10.09 8.97
C MET A 1 -3.25 -8.88 8.11
N GLY A 2 -2.73 -7.77 8.65
CA GLY A 2 -2.41 -6.59 7.85
C GLY A 2 -1.43 -6.81 6.70
N SER A 3 -0.47 -7.72 6.83
CA SER A 3 0.51 -8.05 5.79
C SER A 3 -0.08 -8.72 4.54
N LEU A 4 -1.24 -9.35 4.65
CA LEU A 4 -1.94 -9.98 3.53
C LEU A 4 -3.06 -9.07 2.99
N ILE A 5 -3.85 -8.47 3.88
CA ILE A 5 -5.01 -7.67 3.51
C ILE A 5 -4.59 -6.40 2.77
N LEU A 6 -3.53 -5.71 3.23
CA LEU A 6 -3.08 -4.46 2.61
C LEU A 6 -2.64 -4.64 1.15
N PRO A 7 -1.76 -5.59 0.77
CA PRO A 7 -1.44 -5.83 -0.63
C PRO A 7 -2.66 -6.19 -1.48
N ILE A 8 -3.56 -7.02 -0.96
CA ILE A 8 -4.80 -7.39 -1.67
C ILE A 8 -5.68 -6.16 -1.93
N LEU A 9 -5.87 -5.30 -0.94
CA LEU A 9 -6.60 -4.03 -1.11
C LEU A 9 -5.96 -3.17 -2.20
N ILE A 10 -4.65 -3.04 -2.21
CA ILE A 10 -3.91 -2.28 -3.23
C ILE A 10 -4.14 -2.87 -4.62
N ILE A 11 -4.11 -4.20 -4.77
CA ILE A 11 -4.38 -4.89 -6.04
C ILE A 11 -5.77 -4.52 -6.55
N PHE A 12 -6.80 -4.58 -5.69
CA PHE A 12 -8.16 -4.23 -6.06
C PHE A 12 -8.30 -2.74 -6.39
N GLN A 13 -7.74 -1.84 -5.61
CA GLN A 13 -7.81 -0.40 -5.83
C GLN A 13 -7.16 0.00 -7.16
N THR A 14 -5.95 -0.46 -7.41
CA THR A 14 -5.20 -0.14 -8.63
C THR A 14 -5.90 -0.67 -9.88
N PHE A 15 -6.42 -1.89 -9.80
CA PHE A 15 -7.17 -2.47 -10.90
C PHE A 15 -8.49 -1.74 -11.15
N SER A 16 -9.28 -1.49 -10.12
CA SER A 16 -10.59 -0.84 -10.25
C SER A 16 -10.50 0.50 -10.96
N ILE A 17 -9.50 1.33 -10.60
CA ILE A 17 -9.32 2.66 -11.18
C ILE A 17 -8.94 2.59 -12.67
N ASN A 18 -8.11 1.63 -13.06
CA ASN A 18 -7.71 1.50 -14.46
C ASN A 18 -8.74 0.72 -15.30
N ASN A 19 -9.51 -0.18 -14.68
CA ASN A 19 -10.51 -0.99 -15.36
C ASN A 19 -11.74 -0.21 -15.84
N ILE A 20 -12.07 0.91 -15.20
CA ILE A 20 -13.18 1.78 -15.63
C ILE A 20 -13.00 2.17 -17.09
N GLU A 21 -11.80 2.52 -17.50
CA GLU A 21 -11.50 2.95 -18.86
C GLU A 21 -11.28 1.81 -19.83
N HIS A 22 -10.79 0.67 -19.33
CA HIS A 22 -10.69 -0.53 -20.14
C HIS A 22 -12.07 -1.06 -20.55
N LYS A 23 -13.06 -1.06 -19.65
CA LYS A 23 -14.41 -1.54 -19.92
C LYS A 23 -15.22 -0.62 -20.84
N ALA A 24 -15.04 0.68 -20.70
CA ALA A 24 -15.84 1.66 -21.44
C ALA A 24 -15.20 2.08 -22.78
N GLU A 25 -14.08 1.44 -23.19
CA GLU A 25 -13.25 1.88 -24.33
C GLU A 25 -12.92 3.37 -24.30
N MET A 26 -12.97 3.96 -23.09
CA MET A 26 -12.80 5.40 -22.88
C MET A 26 -11.39 5.92 -23.18
N TRP A 27 -10.41 5.03 -23.35
CA TRP A 27 -9.05 5.43 -23.71
C TRP A 27 -9.03 6.25 -25.01
N LYS A 28 -9.87 5.89 -26.00
CA LYS A 28 -9.98 6.66 -27.26
C LYS A 28 -10.53 8.06 -26.99
N SER A 29 -11.58 8.15 -26.19
CA SER A 29 -12.21 9.43 -25.82
C SER A 29 -11.29 10.30 -24.96
N LEU A 30 -10.61 9.72 -23.97
CA LEU A 30 -9.66 10.43 -23.11
C LEU A 30 -8.46 10.99 -23.87
N PHE A 31 -7.94 10.23 -24.85
CA PHE A 31 -6.79 10.67 -25.64
C PHE A 31 -7.18 11.60 -26.80
N SER A 32 -8.46 11.76 -27.10
CA SER A 32 -8.95 12.81 -28.02
C SER A 32 -9.10 14.19 -27.38
N LEU A 33 -9.11 14.25 -26.03
CA LEU A 33 -9.10 15.51 -25.32
C LEU A 33 -7.75 16.23 -25.46
N PRO A 34 -7.74 17.58 -25.47
CA PRO A 34 -6.51 18.38 -25.58
C PRO A 34 -5.73 18.39 -24.23
N ILE A 35 -5.68 17.24 -23.56
CA ILE A 35 -4.99 17.05 -22.27
C ILE A 35 -3.80 16.11 -22.49
N PRO A 36 -2.60 16.46 -22.01
CA PRO A 36 -1.45 15.59 -22.17
C PRO A 36 -1.65 14.27 -21.42
N LYS A 37 -1.31 13.15 -22.07
CA LYS A 37 -1.47 11.78 -21.52
C LYS A 37 -0.85 11.60 -20.13
N TRP A 38 0.28 12.24 -19.89
CA TRP A 38 0.98 12.18 -18.61
C TRP A 38 0.17 12.78 -17.45
N SER A 39 -0.64 13.82 -17.74
CA SER A 39 -1.51 14.45 -16.73
C SER A 39 -2.59 13.49 -16.26
N ILE A 40 -3.20 12.75 -17.20
CA ILE A 40 -4.20 11.73 -16.88
C ILE A 40 -3.56 10.59 -16.06
N TYR A 41 -2.38 10.16 -16.47
CA TYR A 41 -1.63 9.10 -15.77
C TYR A 41 -1.26 9.50 -14.35
N SER A 42 -0.66 10.68 -14.17
CA SER A 42 -0.23 11.16 -12.86
C SER A 42 -1.41 11.43 -11.93
N ALA A 43 -2.51 11.99 -12.45
CA ALA A 43 -3.74 12.21 -11.67
C ALA A 43 -4.30 10.90 -11.12
N LYS A 44 -4.36 9.85 -11.94
CA LYS A 44 -4.79 8.51 -11.50
C LYS A 44 -3.87 7.91 -10.45
N TYR A 45 -2.57 8.01 -10.69
CA TYR A 45 -1.59 7.51 -9.73
C TYR A 45 -1.73 8.19 -8.37
N VAL A 46 -1.81 9.52 -8.35
CA VAL A 46 -2.02 10.29 -7.12
C VAL A 46 -3.35 9.91 -6.45
N TYR A 47 -4.40 9.68 -7.25
CA TYR A 47 -5.70 9.27 -6.73
C TYR A 47 -5.64 7.89 -6.03
N VAL A 48 -4.91 6.92 -6.61
CA VAL A 48 -4.70 5.60 -5.96
C VAL A 48 -3.91 5.73 -4.68
N VAL A 49 -2.84 6.55 -4.68
CA VAL A 49 -2.05 6.84 -3.48
C VAL A 49 -2.92 7.45 -2.38
N PHE A 50 -3.76 8.43 -2.74
CA PHE A 50 -4.71 9.06 -1.82
C PHE A 50 -5.72 8.05 -1.26
N LEU A 51 -6.31 7.20 -2.11
CA LEU A 51 -7.24 6.15 -1.66
C LEU A 51 -6.58 5.18 -0.68
N ASN A 52 -5.35 4.76 -0.95
CA ASN A 52 -4.61 3.88 -0.04
C ASN A 52 -4.36 4.56 1.32
N ALA A 53 -3.95 5.84 1.32
CA ALA A 53 -3.80 6.62 2.54
C ALA A 53 -5.11 6.74 3.31
N LEU A 54 -6.22 7.05 2.62
CA LEU A 54 -7.55 7.16 3.20
C LEU A 54 -8.01 5.83 3.82
N CYS A 55 -7.82 4.70 3.11
CA CYS A 55 -8.16 3.38 3.64
C CYS A 55 -7.39 3.06 4.94
N LEU A 56 -6.09 3.35 4.98
CA LEU A 56 -5.29 3.12 6.19
C LEU A 56 -5.69 4.06 7.33
N ALA A 57 -5.99 5.33 7.03
CA ALA A 57 -6.48 6.28 8.03
C ALA A 57 -7.84 5.87 8.61
N LEU A 58 -8.77 5.43 7.77
CA LEU A 58 -10.07 4.91 8.22
C LEU A 58 -9.90 3.65 9.06
N PHE A 59 -9.02 2.74 8.66
CA PHE A 59 -8.75 1.51 9.41
C PHE A 59 -8.18 1.83 10.80
N ALA A 60 -7.21 2.75 10.91
CA ALA A 60 -6.68 3.23 12.17
C ALA A 60 -7.79 3.86 13.05
N SER A 61 -8.65 4.69 12.45
CA SER A 61 -9.76 5.33 13.14
C SER A 61 -10.75 4.29 13.69
N PHE A 62 -11.09 3.26 12.92
CA PHE A 62 -11.98 2.19 13.36
C PHE A 62 -11.40 1.39 14.53
N ILE A 63 -10.08 1.16 14.56
CA ILE A 63 -9.42 0.50 15.71
C ILE A 63 -9.57 1.36 16.96
N ILE A 64 -9.34 2.67 16.87
CA ILE A 64 -9.50 3.58 18.02
C ILE A 64 -10.95 3.60 18.49
N VAL A 65 -11.92 3.79 17.58
CA VAL A 65 -13.35 3.81 17.91
C VAL A 65 -13.80 2.49 18.53
N SER A 66 -13.33 1.34 18.01
CA SER A 66 -13.65 0.04 18.60
C SER A 66 -13.10 -0.12 20.01
N GLY A 67 -11.91 0.42 20.30
CA GLY A 67 -11.34 0.45 21.65
C GLY A 67 -12.19 1.26 22.61
N TYR A 68 -12.67 2.45 22.22
CA TYR A 68 -13.58 3.26 23.03
C TYR A 68 -14.93 2.56 23.27
N LEU A 69 -15.51 1.93 22.26
CA LEU A 69 -16.75 1.18 22.36
C LEU A 69 -16.61 0.00 23.35
N LEU A 70 -15.51 -0.74 23.24
CA LEU A 70 -15.22 -1.85 24.16
C LEU A 70 -15.07 -1.37 25.62
N ASN A 71 -14.45 -0.20 25.82
CA ASN A 71 -14.33 0.38 27.17
C ASN A 71 -15.69 0.79 27.76
N VAL A 72 -16.64 1.23 26.92
CA VAL A 72 -18.03 1.55 27.39
C VAL A 72 -18.80 0.28 27.69
N LEU A 73 -18.66 -0.77 26.89
CA LEU A 73 -19.39 -2.04 27.07
C LEU A 73 -18.82 -2.87 28.21
N ASN A 74 -17.51 -2.87 28.41
CA ASN A 74 -16.79 -3.64 29.42
C ASN A 74 -15.74 -2.75 30.13
N PRO A 75 -16.14 -1.92 31.10
CA PRO A 75 -15.23 -1.03 31.82
C PRO A 75 -14.09 -1.74 32.55
N GLU A 76 -14.25 -3.03 32.87
CA GLU A 76 -13.22 -3.85 33.52
C GLU A 76 -11.96 -4.02 32.70
N LEU A 77 -12.04 -3.90 31.37
CA LEU A 77 -10.92 -4.01 30.46
C LEU A 77 -9.99 -2.78 30.46
N LYS A 78 -10.45 -1.66 31.07
CA LYS A 78 -9.66 -0.44 31.31
C LYS A 78 -8.90 0.08 30.07
N PHE A 79 -9.49 -0.03 28.87
CA PHE A 79 -8.87 0.43 27.62
C PHE A 79 -8.48 1.91 27.63
N ASN A 80 -9.20 2.75 28.38
CA ASN A 80 -8.92 4.18 28.54
C ASN A 80 -7.61 4.49 29.28
N GLN A 81 -7.01 3.51 29.95
CA GLN A 81 -5.72 3.68 30.65
C GLN A 81 -4.52 3.57 29.68
N PHE A 82 -4.73 3.09 28.45
CA PHE A 82 -3.69 2.87 27.46
C PHE A 82 -3.92 3.79 26.25
N ASP A 83 -3.13 4.86 26.12
CA ASP A 83 -3.13 5.68 24.92
C ASP A 83 -2.25 5.03 23.85
N ILE A 84 -2.88 4.32 22.91
CA ILE A 84 -2.22 3.67 21.77
C ILE A 84 -2.32 4.51 20.49
N SER A 85 -2.93 5.69 20.52
CA SER A 85 -3.21 6.50 19.33
C SER A 85 -1.93 6.89 18.58
N GLY A 86 -0.91 7.31 19.31
CA GLY A 86 0.40 7.65 18.71
C GLY A 86 1.11 6.47 18.07
N ILE A 87 1.03 5.29 18.68
CA ILE A 87 1.62 4.04 18.13
C ILE A 87 0.87 3.62 16.87
N LEU A 88 -0.45 3.64 16.91
CA LEU A 88 -1.31 3.33 15.76
C LEU A 88 -1.04 4.25 14.58
N PHE A 89 -0.93 5.55 14.81
CA PHE A 89 -0.61 6.51 13.77
C PHE A 89 0.75 6.19 13.11
N LYS A 90 1.80 6.01 13.91
CA LYS A 90 3.14 5.68 13.40
C LYS A 90 3.16 4.36 12.64
N LEU A 91 2.44 3.32 13.13
CA LEU A 91 2.31 2.04 12.46
C LEU A 91 1.66 2.18 11.08
N HIS A 92 0.50 2.86 11.00
CA HIS A 92 -0.22 3.02 9.74
C HIS A 92 0.54 3.91 8.76
N LEU A 93 1.23 4.94 9.25
CA LEU A 93 2.12 5.75 8.43
C LEU A 93 3.27 4.90 7.86
N LYS A 94 3.91 4.07 8.68
CA LYS A 94 4.97 3.16 8.21
C LYS A 94 4.44 2.15 7.19
N LEU A 95 3.26 1.57 7.43
CA LEU A 95 2.60 0.67 6.47
C LEU A 95 2.26 1.37 5.15
N PHE A 96 1.80 2.62 5.20
CA PHE A 96 1.55 3.42 4.01
C PHE A 96 2.83 3.60 3.18
N LEU A 97 3.91 4.06 3.81
CA LEU A 97 5.20 4.27 3.13
C LEU A 97 5.77 2.96 2.56
N ALA A 98 5.71 1.88 3.32
CA ALA A 98 6.14 0.56 2.89
C ALA A 98 5.32 -0.01 1.71
N SER A 99 4.06 0.39 1.60
CA SER A 99 3.15 -0.09 0.56
C SER A 99 3.30 0.61 -0.80
N LEU A 100 3.96 1.77 -0.87
CA LEU A 100 4.07 2.57 -2.10
C LEU A 100 4.74 1.81 -3.25
N GLY A 101 5.73 0.97 -2.95
CA GLY A 101 6.38 0.11 -3.95
C GLY A 101 5.43 -0.89 -4.58
N ILE A 102 4.63 -1.59 -3.75
CA ILE A 102 3.60 -2.53 -4.22
C ILE A 102 2.55 -1.79 -5.05
N LEU A 103 2.05 -0.67 -4.53
CA LEU A 103 1.04 0.15 -5.19
C LEU A 103 1.48 0.55 -6.60
N SER A 104 2.72 0.99 -6.75
CA SER A 104 3.28 1.44 -8.03
C SER A 104 3.42 0.28 -9.03
N ILE A 105 3.89 -0.88 -8.58
CA ILE A 105 3.99 -2.09 -9.41
C ILE A 105 2.61 -2.55 -9.84
N GLN A 106 1.65 -2.62 -8.92
CA GLN A 106 0.29 -3.05 -9.23
C GLN A 106 -0.45 -2.06 -10.14
N PHE A 107 -0.20 -0.77 -9.95
CA PHE A 107 -0.73 0.26 -10.83
C PHE A 107 -0.18 0.08 -12.26
N LEU A 108 1.11 -0.18 -12.41
CA LEU A 108 1.72 -0.49 -13.72
C LEU A 108 1.11 -1.76 -14.34
N PHE A 109 0.95 -2.84 -13.59
CA PHE A 109 0.33 -4.07 -14.08
C PHE A 109 -1.12 -3.84 -14.53
N SER A 110 -1.91 -3.11 -13.76
CA SER A 110 -3.29 -2.79 -14.12
C SER A 110 -3.41 -1.88 -15.35
N LEU A 111 -2.38 -1.11 -15.67
CA LEU A 111 -2.30 -0.36 -16.92
C LEU A 111 -1.97 -1.26 -18.12
N LEU A 112 -1.10 -2.25 -17.93
CA LEU A 112 -0.66 -3.12 -19.02
C LEU A 112 -1.74 -4.10 -19.46
N TRP A 113 -2.53 -4.64 -18.52
CA TRP A 113 -3.54 -5.66 -18.78
C TRP A 113 -4.95 -5.17 -18.48
N ALA A 114 -5.82 -5.28 -19.46
CA ALA A 114 -7.26 -5.02 -19.29
C ALA A 114 -7.99 -6.15 -18.55
N ASP A 115 -7.40 -7.34 -18.53
CA ASP A 115 -7.94 -8.51 -17.85
C ASP A 115 -7.64 -8.46 -16.35
N PHE A 116 -8.66 -8.66 -15.53
CA PHE A 116 -8.56 -8.66 -14.07
C PHE A 116 -7.67 -9.76 -13.52
N LEU A 117 -7.75 -10.95 -14.10
CA LEU A 117 -7.08 -12.14 -13.55
C LEU A 117 -5.56 -12.03 -13.58
N LYS A 118 -4.98 -11.38 -14.59
CA LYS A 118 -3.53 -11.28 -14.76
C LYS A 118 -2.87 -10.41 -13.66
N PRO A 119 -3.21 -9.11 -13.50
CA PRO A 119 -2.59 -8.29 -12.46
C PRO A 119 -2.94 -8.78 -11.05
N MET A 120 -4.16 -9.32 -10.85
CA MET A 120 -4.57 -9.87 -9.57
C MET A 120 -3.81 -11.16 -9.24
N GLY A 121 -3.74 -12.11 -10.17
CA GLY A 121 -3.04 -13.39 -9.95
C GLY A 121 -1.56 -13.18 -9.67
N ILE A 122 -0.87 -12.35 -10.46
CA ILE A 122 0.54 -12.02 -10.24
C ILE A 122 0.71 -11.35 -8.88
N GLY A 123 -0.11 -10.35 -8.56
CA GLY A 123 -0.03 -9.63 -7.30
C GLY A 123 -0.26 -10.54 -6.09
N PHE A 124 -1.21 -11.46 -6.18
CA PHE A 124 -1.48 -12.43 -5.13
C PHE A 124 -0.29 -13.38 -4.90
N VAL A 125 0.24 -13.98 -5.98
CA VAL A 125 1.42 -14.87 -5.90
C VAL A 125 2.62 -14.13 -5.31
N LEU A 126 2.90 -12.92 -5.76
CA LEU A 126 4.00 -12.10 -5.23
C LEU A 126 3.77 -11.72 -3.76
N THR A 127 2.52 -11.50 -3.34
CA THR A 127 2.18 -11.23 -1.93
C THR A 127 2.47 -12.45 -1.05
N VAL A 128 2.03 -13.63 -1.46
CA VAL A 128 2.29 -14.88 -0.72
C VAL A 128 3.79 -15.15 -0.66
N PHE A 129 4.49 -15.02 -1.79
CA PHE A 129 5.95 -15.14 -1.86
C PHE A 129 6.65 -14.14 -0.91
N GLY A 130 6.21 -12.88 -0.91
CA GLY A 130 6.76 -11.84 -0.03
C GLY A 130 6.57 -12.17 1.45
N ILE A 131 5.39 -12.64 1.86
CA ILE A 131 5.12 -13.05 3.25
C ILE A 131 6.03 -14.22 3.65
N ILE A 132 6.16 -15.24 2.81
CA ILE A 132 7.03 -16.38 3.08
C ILE A 132 8.48 -15.92 3.22
N THR A 133 8.98 -15.13 2.27
CA THR A 133 10.36 -14.62 2.27
C THR A 133 10.68 -13.79 3.50
N ALA A 134 9.74 -12.91 3.92
CA ALA A 134 9.92 -12.10 5.13
C ALA A 134 9.98 -12.96 6.41
N ASN A 135 9.18 -14.05 6.48
CA ASN A 135 9.17 -14.95 7.64
C ASN A 135 10.38 -15.88 7.68
N LEU A 136 10.98 -16.21 6.54
CA LEU A 136 12.22 -16.99 6.50
C LEU A 136 13.44 -16.20 7.03
N GLY A 137 13.31 -14.90 7.29
CA GLY A 137 14.39 -14.07 7.80
C GLY A 137 15.54 -13.87 6.81
N TRP A 138 15.26 -13.94 5.51
CA TRP A 138 16.27 -13.72 4.50
C TRP A 138 16.84 -12.30 4.57
N LYS A 139 18.17 -12.19 4.66
CA LYS A 139 18.88 -10.91 4.87
C LYS A 139 18.52 -9.83 3.85
N TYR A 140 18.25 -10.23 2.60
CA TYR A 140 17.93 -9.30 1.51
C TYR A 140 16.41 -9.18 1.22
N ALA A 141 15.55 -9.63 2.12
CA ALA A 141 14.11 -9.55 1.95
C ALA A 141 13.63 -8.11 1.70
N PHE A 142 14.31 -7.10 2.26
CA PHE A 142 13.99 -5.68 2.07
C PHE A 142 14.11 -5.20 0.61
N THR A 143 14.76 -5.97 -0.29
CA THR A 143 14.84 -5.61 -1.72
C THR A 143 13.57 -5.96 -2.50
N ILE A 144 12.70 -6.78 -1.94
CA ILE A 144 11.46 -7.23 -2.58
C ILE A 144 10.28 -6.39 -2.07
N PRO A 145 9.62 -5.56 -2.90
CA PRO A 145 8.53 -4.69 -2.44
C PRO A 145 7.39 -5.40 -1.72
N TYR A 146 7.05 -6.63 -2.13
CA TYR A 146 5.96 -7.40 -1.54
C TYR A 146 6.27 -7.94 -0.13
N THR A 147 7.52 -7.87 0.34
CA THR A 147 7.88 -8.18 1.74
C THR A 147 7.69 -6.98 2.67
N HIS A 148 7.70 -5.74 2.14
CA HIS A 148 7.78 -4.52 2.93
C HIS A 148 6.69 -4.38 3.99
N PRO A 149 5.38 -4.64 3.71
CA PRO A 149 4.36 -4.54 4.75
C PRO A 149 4.59 -5.51 5.91
N MET A 150 5.09 -6.72 5.61
CA MET A 150 5.41 -7.70 6.64
C MET A 150 6.64 -7.30 7.46
N LEU A 151 7.69 -6.81 6.80
CA LEU A 151 8.90 -6.32 7.47
C LEU A 151 8.60 -5.09 8.35
N ALA A 152 7.76 -4.17 7.87
CA ALA A 152 7.31 -3.01 8.64
C ALA A 152 6.58 -3.43 9.93
N LEU A 153 5.67 -4.41 9.83
CA LEU A 153 5.00 -4.98 11.01
C LEU A 153 5.96 -5.66 11.96
N GLN A 154 6.86 -6.50 11.45
CA GLN A 154 7.85 -7.22 12.28
C GLN A 154 8.80 -6.25 12.99
N SER A 155 9.27 -5.20 12.32
CA SER A 155 10.14 -4.20 12.92
C SER A 155 9.46 -3.45 14.05
N MET A 156 8.19 -3.07 13.87
CA MET A 156 7.39 -2.42 14.91
C MET A 156 7.12 -3.36 16.09
N MET A 157 6.74 -4.61 15.85
CA MET A 157 6.52 -5.59 16.91
C MET A 157 7.78 -5.83 17.74
N LYS A 158 8.95 -5.94 17.10
CA LYS A 158 10.24 -6.08 17.81
C LYS A 158 10.53 -4.88 18.70
N GLN A 159 10.27 -3.67 18.22
CA GLN A 159 10.47 -2.44 19.01
C GLN A 159 9.53 -2.39 20.22
N VAL A 160 8.24 -2.73 20.04
CA VAL A 160 7.27 -2.79 21.14
C VAL A 160 7.67 -3.83 22.18
N LEU A 161 8.13 -5.01 21.78
CA LEU A 161 8.53 -6.09 22.69
C LEU A 161 9.83 -5.81 23.45
N ASN A 162 10.77 -5.11 22.81
CA ASN A 162 12.09 -4.83 23.38
C ASN A 162 12.10 -3.59 24.28
N ASN A 163 11.26 -2.60 24.02
CA ASN A 163 11.17 -1.38 24.81
C ASN A 163 10.14 -1.55 25.96
N LYS A 164 10.63 -2.00 27.11
CA LYS A 164 9.84 -2.02 28.37
C LYS A 164 9.74 -0.65 29.04
N ASN A 165 10.46 0.39 28.57
CA ASN A 165 10.53 1.71 29.18
C ASN A 165 10.12 2.82 28.20
N GLU A 166 9.12 3.51 28.53
CA GLU A 166 8.51 4.84 28.37
C GLU A 166 8.75 5.72 27.12
N GLN A 167 9.74 5.55 26.29
CA GLN A 167 9.90 6.34 25.06
C GLN A 167 10.09 5.42 23.86
N MET A 168 8.98 5.08 23.18
CA MET A 168 9.02 4.33 21.93
C MET A 168 9.50 5.24 20.81
N GLU A 169 10.82 5.30 20.58
CA GLU A 169 11.36 5.85 19.35
C GLU A 169 11.15 4.84 18.22
N PHE A 170 10.13 5.09 17.39
CA PHE A 170 9.88 4.31 16.21
C PHE A 170 10.72 4.84 15.05
N ASP A 171 11.64 4.03 14.55
CA ASP A 171 12.31 4.31 13.30
C ASP A 171 11.33 4.14 12.14
N LEU A 172 10.88 5.28 11.59
CA LEU A 172 10.00 5.32 10.42
C LEU A 172 10.77 5.04 9.13
N MET A 173 12.06 5.41 9.08
CA MET A 173 12.87 5.36 7.86
C MET A 173 13.80 4.14 7.85
N SER A 174 13.21 2.97 7.75
CA SER A 174 13.93 1.70 7.61
C SER A 174 14.28 1.38 6.14
N GLN A 175 15.17 0.40 5.93
CA GLN A 175 15.68 0.04 4.60
C GLN A 175 14.57 -0.30 3.59
N GLU A 176 13.54 -1.01 4.04
CA GLU A 176 12.39 -1.37 3.20
C GLU A 176 11.63 -0.15 2.69
N ILE A 177 11.60 0.96 3.43
CA ILE A 177 10.91 2.20 3.00
C ILE A 177 11.72 2.90 1.92
N TYR A 178 13.04 3.00 2.07
CA TYR A 178 13.88 3.57 1.01
C TYR A 178 13.73 2.79 -0.31
N VAL A 179 13.76 1.46 -0.24
CA VAL A 179 13.55 0.63 -1.42
C VAL A 179 12.14 0.82 -1.99
N SER A 180 11.12 0.95 -1.13
CA SER A 180 9.74 1.23 -1.57
C SER A 180 9.64 2.52 -2.38
N PHE A 181 10.28 3.60 -1.94
CA PHE A 181 10.32 4.86 -2.67
C PHE A 181 11.06 4.74 -4.01
N ILE A 182 12.22 4.08 -4.01
CA ILE A 182 13.01 3.88 -5.24
C ILE A 182 12.19 3.10 -6.27
N VAL A 183 11.57 2.00 -5.85
CA VAL A 183 10.73 1.19 -6.73
C VAL A 183 9.51 1.97 -7.21
N ALA A 184 8.86 2.74 -6.34
CA ALA A 184 7.74 3.59 -6.71
C ALA A 184 8.14 4.62 -7.79
N ALA A 185 9.29 5.28 -7.64
CA ALA A 185 9.78 6.24 -8.62
C ALA A 185 10.10 5.56 -9.96
N ILE A 186 10.82 4.43 -9.94
CA ILE A 186 11.20 3.69 -11.15
C ILE A 186 9.95 3.22 -11.90
N THR A 187 9.01 2.58 -11.22
CA THR A 187 7.79 2.06 -11.84
C THR A 187 6.87 3.17 -12.34
N PHE A 188 6.82 4.31 -11.65
CA PHE A 188 6.11 5.50 -12.12
C PHE A 188 6.69 6.01 -13.45
N ILE A 189 8.02 6.12 -13.55
CA ILE A 189 8.70 6.54 -14.79
C ILE A 189 8.45 5.54 -15.93
N ILE A 190 8.53 4.23 -15.65
CA ILE A 190 8.23 3.19 -16.65
C ILE A 190 6.80 3.33 -17.17
N GLY A 191 5.83 3.51 -16.27
CA GLY A 191 4.43 3.68 -16.63
C GLY A 191 4.17 4.92 -17.49
N TYR A 192 4.88 6.03 -17.23
CA TYR A 192 4.87 7.22 -18.07
C TYR A 192 5.29 6.90 -19.51
N PHE A 193 6.41 6.19 -19.72
CA PHE A 193 6.86 5.79 -21.05
C PHE A 193 5.89 4.83 -21.75
N VAL A 194 5.29 3.91 -20.99
CA VAL A 194 4.29 2.96 -21.52
C VAL A 194 3.08 3.72 -22.07
N ILE A 195 2.56 4.70 -21.33
CA ILE A 195 1.39 5.48 -21.76
C ILE A 195 1.71 6.37 -22.97
N ASN A 196 2.87 7.00 -22.98
CA ASN A 196 3.26 7.86 -24.12
C ASN A 196 3.42 7.08 -25.42
N LYS A 197 3.90 5.83 -25.36
CA LYS A 197 4.04 4.96 -26.53
C LYS A 197 2.72 4.32 -27.01
N ARG A 198 1.66 4.33 -26.20
CA ARG A 198 0.34 3.85 -26.64
C ARG A 198 -0.21 4.79 -27.71
N SER A 199 -0.12 4.36 -28.97
CA SER A 199 -0.83 5.00 -30.09
C SER A 199 -2.31 4.61 -30.04
N ILE A 200 -3.17 5.56 -30.34
CA ILE A 200 -4.60 5.34 -30.57
C ILE A 200 -4.68 4.56 -31.91
N ARG A 201 -4.90 3.27 -31.86
CA ARG A 201 -5.34 2.49 -33.02
C ARG A 201 -6.81 2.22 -32.92
#